data_f85bb1672486ad5f842d46ef5b95e7a1
#
_entry.id   f85bb1672486ad5f842d46ef5b95e7a1
#
_cell.length_a   1.000
_cell.length_b   1.000
_cell.length_c   1.000
_cell.angle_alpha   90.00
_cell.angle_beta   90.00
_cell.angle_gamma   90.00
#
_symmetry.space_group_name_H-M   'P 1'
#
loop_
_entity.id
_entity.type
_entity.pdbx_description
1 polymer ?
#
loop_
_entity_poly.entity_id
_entity_poly.type
_entity_poly.pdbx_seq_one_letter_code
_entity_poly.pdbx_strand_id
1 'polypeptide(L)'
;MLNEQTSEKLYQMKLNGMAEALKDQLAQPDINQLPFDERFSLLVDRQWTWKENKRLDRLLQNAKLKLNACIEDIDYKRARGIDKSVILNLAGCEWIRQIQNIIITGPTGVGKTYLACAMANVACRNGHSALYMRTPRLLQQLVIAKADGTYVKIMNKLAKAKVLIIDDLGLAPLADSERRDLLEVIEDRYELCSTIITSQLPIDLWHDSIGDPTIADAILDRLVHNAHKITLKGGSMRRKKI
;
A
#
# COMPACT_ATOMS: atom_id res chain seq x y z
N MET A 1 -11.68 28.69 33.26
CA MET A 1 -11.38 29.92 32.42
C MET A 1 -10.00 29.84 31.77
N LEU A 2 -8.85 29.95 32.48
CA LEU A 2 -7.53 29.95 31.79
C LEU A 2 -7.24 28.65 31.01
N ASN A 3 -7.57 27.51 31.60
CA ASN A 3 -7.36 26.20 31.00
C ASN A 3 -8.28 25.94 29.80
N GLU A 4 -9.50 26.45 29.81
CA GLU A 4 -10.44 26.36 28.68
C GLU A 4 -9.94 27.18 27.50
N GLN A 5 -9.51 28.42 27.74
CA GLN A 5 -8.92 29.26 26.69
C GLN A 5 -7.65 28.66 26.10
N THR A 6 -6.83 28.01 26.92
CA THR A 6 -5.64 27.31 26.44
C THR A 6 -6.01 26.11 25.58
N SER A 7 -6.99 25.31 25.99
CA SER A 7 -7.50 24.19 25.19
C SER A 7 -8.09 24.63 23.86
N GLU A 8 -8.87 25.72 23.84
CA GLU A 8 -9.41 26.30 22.61
C GLU A 8 -8.31 26.74 21.64
N LYS A 9 -7.27 27.41 22.14
CA LYS A 9 -6.11 27.81 21.33
C LYS A 9 -5.37 26.60 20.75
N LEU A 10 -5.20 25.53 21.52
CA LEU A 10 -4.61 24.29 21.04
C LEU A 10 -5.43 23.65 19.90
N TYR A 11 -6.76 23.65 20.01
CA TYR A 11 -7.63 23.20 18.92
C TYR A 11 -7.54 24.08 17.68
N GLN A 12 -7.52 25.41 17.84
CA GLN A 12 -7.35 26.34 16.73
C GLN A 12 -5.99 26.14 16.00
N MET A 13 -4.92 25.83 16.75
CA MET A 13 -3.61 25.47 16.21
C MET A 13 -3.55 24.02 15.65
N LYS A 14 -4.66 23.26 15.69
CA LYS A 14 -4.73 21.86 15.25
C LYS A 14 -3.84 20.90 16.08
N LEU A 15 -3.58 21.28 17.34
CA LEU A 15 -2.86 20.47 18.31
C LEU A 15 -3.82 19.63 19.16
N ASN A 16 -4.68 18.86 18.47
CA ASN A 16 -5.80 18.15 19.09
C ASN A 16 -5.34 17.11 20.15
N GLY A 17 -4.26 16.36 19.84
CA GLY A 17 -3.71 15.38 20.78
C GLY A 17 -3.20 16.04 22.08
N MET A 18 -2.58 17.22 21.96
CA MET A 18 -2.12 18.00 23.12
C MET A 18 -3.29 18.57 23.92
N ALA A 19 -4.35 19.04 23.23
CA ALA A 19 -5.56 19.55 23.90
C ALA A 19 -6.29 18.45 24.68
N GLU A 20 -6.42 17.27 24.10
CA GLU A 20 -7.00 16.09 24.78
C GLU A 20 -6.13 15.67 25.98
N ALA A 21 -4.81 15.57 25.81
CA ALA A 21 -3.90 15.22 26.90
C ALA A 21 -3.91 16.26 28.03
N LEU A 22 -4.00 17.55 27.72
CA LEU A 22 -4.13 18.61 28.74
C LEU A 22 -5.43 18.44 29.56
N LYS A 23 -6.54 18.14 28.89
CA LYS A 23 -7.82 17.86 29.53
C LYS A 23 -7.74 16.64 30.44
N ASP A 24 -7.10 15.56 29.98
CA ASP A 24 -6.89 14.34 30.76
C ASP A 24 -6.02 14.62 31.99
N GLN A 25 -4.93 15.39 31.85
CA GLN A 25 -4.07 15.81 32.96
C GLN A 25 -4.84 16.63 34.03
N LEU A 26 -5.64 17.57 33.58
CA LEU A 26 -6.42 18.41 34.49
C LEU A 26 -7.49 17.63 35.26
N ALA A 27 -7.93 16.49 34.79
CA ALA A 27 -8.87 15.60 35.43
C ALA A 27 -8.20 14.67 36.45
N GLN A 28 -6.86 14.55 36.48
CA GLN A 28 -6.13 13.69 37.41
C GLN A 28 -5.79 14.42 38.69
N PRO A 29 -6.22 13.92 39.90
CA PRO A 29 -5.98 14.59 41.17
C PRO A 29 -4.50 14.80 41.50
N ASP A 30 -3.66 13.83 41.14
CA ASP A 30 -2.24 13.79 41.55
C ASP A 30 -1.30 14.36 40.49
N ILE A 31 -1.80 14.93 39.42
CA ILE A 31 -0.97 15.43 38.30
C ILE A 31 0.03 16.50 38.74
N ASN A 32 -0.29 17.25 39.81
CA ASN A 32 0.58 18.28 40.34
C ASN A 32 1.83 17.73 41.07
N GLN A 33 1.89 16.43 41.36
CA GLN A 33 3.08 15.77 41.90
C GLN A 33 4.17 15.59 40.86
N LEU A 34 3.80 15.58 39.55
CA LEU A 34 4.76 15.53 38.46
C LEU A 34 5.34 16.92 38.18
N PRO A 35 6.67 17.02 37.96
CA PRO A 35 7.32 18.26 37.52
C PRO A 35 6.71 18.76 36.19
N PHE A 36 6.84 20.06 35.97
CA PHE A 36 6.32 20.68 34.73
C PHE A 36 6.90 20.04 33.46
N ASP A 37 8.20 19.78 33.45
CA ASP A 37 8.89 19.23 32.27
C ASP A 37 8.36 17.84 31.90
N GLU A 38 8.08 17.00 32.88
CA GLU A 38 7.47 15.68 32.64
C GLU A 38 6.05 15.82 32.09
N ARG A 39 5.21 16.66 32.70
CA ARG A 39 3.85 16.91 32.25
C ARG A 39 3.81 17.47 30.82
N PHE A 40 4.70 18.40 30.52
CA PHE A 40 4.80 18.97 29.16
C PHE A 40 5.29 17.93 28.14
N SER A 41 6.26 17.10 28.48
CA SER A 41 6.71 15.99 27.63
C SER A 41 5.55 15.05 27.26
N LEU A 42 4.73 14.66 28.25
CA LEU A 42 3.56 13.83 27.99
C LEU A 42 2.54 14.47 27.02
N LEU A 43 2.36 15.80 27.08
CA LEU A 43 1.51 16.52 26.12
C LEU A 43 2.08 16.47 24.69
N VAL A 44 3.38 16.66 24.56
CA VAL A 44 4.08 16.60 23.28
C VAL A 44 4.02 15.20 22.67
N ASP A 45 4.29 14.17 23.47
CA ASP A 45 4.26 12.77 23.04
C ASP A 45 2.86 12.35 22.58
N ARG A 46 1.82 12.79 23.28
CA ARG A 46 0.43 12.55 22.89
C ARG A 46 0.10 13.20 21.55
N GLN A 47 0.56 14.45 21.35
CA GLN A 47 0.36 15.17 20.09
C GLN A 47 1.11 14.49 18.93
N TRP A 48 2.33 14.03 19.17
CA TRP A 48 3.12 13.30 18.20
C TRP A 48 2.40 12.02 17.77
N THR A 49 2.02 11.20 18.74
CA THR A 49 1.29 9.94 18.50
C THR A 49 -0.03 10.18 17.75
N TRP A 50 -0.79 11.21 18.16
CA TRP A 50 -2.03 11.59 17.48
C TRP A 50 -1.79 11.95 16.01
N LYS A 51 -0.74 12.71 15.74
CA LYS A 51 -0.39 13.14 14.38
C LYS A 51 0.05 11.97 13.50
N GLU A 52 0.86 11.07 14.04
CA GLU A 52 1.29 9.86 13.32
C GLU A 52 0.11 8.91 13.04
N ASN A 53 -0.78 8.71 14.00
CA ASN A 53 -1.99 7.91 13.80
C ASN A 53 -2.88 8.50 12.69
N LYS A 54 -3.11 9.82 12.71
CA LYS A 54 -3.88 10.50 11.66
C LYS A 54 -3.22 10.43 10.28
N ARG A 55 -1.89 10.45 10.24
CA ARG A 55 -1.14 10.25 9.00
C ARG A 55 -1.33 8.83 8.47
N LEU A 56 -1.20 7.83 9.32
CA LEU A 56 -1.41 6.43 8.97
C LEU A 56 -2.84 6.18 8.49
N ASP A 57 -3.86 6.62 9.23
CA ASP A 57 -5.26 6.51 8.84
C ASP A 57 -5.49 7.05 7.42
N ARG A 58 -4.96 8.24 7.12
CA ARG A 58 -5.07 8.85 5.80
C ARG A 58 -4.38 8.04 4.71
N LEU A 59 -3.18 7.49 4.99
CA LEU A 59 -2.46 6.64 4.04
C LEU A 59 -3.26 5.37 3.73
N LEU A 60 -3.78 4.69 4.75
CA LEU A 60 -4.58 3.47 4.60
C LEU A 60 -5.90 3.73 3.86
N GLN A 61 -6.61 4.83 4.17
CA GLN A 61 -7.83 5.23 3.46
C GLN A 61 -7.56 5.51 1.98
N ASN A 62 -6.46 6.20 1.67
CA ASN A 62 -6.08 6.51 0.28
C ASN A 62 -5.59 5.29 -0.49
N ALA A 63 -5.01 4.32 0.18
CA ALA A 63 -4.50 3.09 -0.42
C ALA A 63 -5.62 2.22 -1.02
N LYS A 64 -6.86 2.34 -0.53
CA LYS A 64 -8.04 1.58 -1.00
C LYS A 64 -7.78 0.08 -1.09
N LEU A 65 -7.06 -0.47 -0.11
CA LEU A 65 -6.71 -1.88 -0.08
C LEU A 65 -7.99 -2.74 -0.13
N LYS A 66 -7.95 -3.81 -0.94
CA LYS A 66 -9.08 -4.73 -1.10
C LYS A 66 -9.34 -5.55 0.16
N LEU A 67 -8.29 -5.84 0.92
CA LEU A 67 -8.33 -6.66 2.12
C LEU A 67 -7.65 -5.90 3.25
N ASN A 68 -8.24 -5.99 4.44
CA ASN A 68 -7.56 -5.58 5.66
C ASN A 68 -6.59 -6.73 6.05
N ALA A 69 -5.37 -6.66 5.51
CA ALA A 69 -4.37 -7.70 5.63
C ALA A 69 -3.15 -7.19 6.39
N CYS A 70 -2.68 -7.98 7.35
CA CYS A 70 -1.48 -7.71 8.12
C CYS A 70 -0.45 -8.80 7.88
N ILE A 71 0.84 -8.46 7.95
CA ILE A 71 1.96 -9.40 7.83
C ILE A 71 1.94 -10.40 8.98
N GLU A 72 1.57 -9.92 10.15
CA GLU A 72 1.51 -10.68 11.39
C GLU A 72 0.53 -11.87 11.30
N ASP A 73 -0.52 -11.73 10.48
CA ASP A 73 -1.57 -12.73 10.30
C ASP A 73 -1.27 -13.77 9.20
N ILE A 74 -0.07 -13.72 8.60
CA ILE A 74 0.31 -14.67 7.56
C ILE A 74 0.52 -16.07 8.17
N ASP A 75 -0.27 -17.04 7.70
CA ASP A 75 -0.10 -18.44 8.08
C ASP A 75 1.08 -19.07 7.33
N TYR A 76 2.22 -19.17 8.00
CA TYR A 76 3.44 -19.81 7.47
C TYR A 76 3.46 -21.34 7.63
N LYS A 77 2.53 -21.94 8.41
CA LYS A 77 2.51 -23.38 8.65
C LYS A 77 2.06 -24.18 7.42
N ARG A 78 1.31 -23.56 6.54
CA ARG A 78 0.87 -24.19 5.30
C ARG A 78 1.97 -24.11 4.25
N ALA A 79 2.28 -25.25 3.61
CA ALA A 79 3.25 -25.32 2.52
C ALA A 79 2.73 -24.60 1.26
N ARG A 80 2.96 -23.28 1.18
CA ARG A 80 2.53 -22.42 0.08
C ARG A 80 3.69 -21.83 -0.71
N GLY A 81 4.93 -22.21 -0.40
CA GLY A 81 6.12 -21.60 -0.99
C GLY A 81 6.43 -20.20 -0.44
N ILE A 82 5.84 -19.82 0.71
CA ILE A 82 6.16 -18.55 1.38
C ILE A 82 7.35 -18.78 2.30
N ASP A 83 8.45 -18.14 2.01
CA ASP A 83 9.58 -18.06 2.93
C ASP A 83 9.36 -16.88 3.91
N LYS A 84 9.32 -17.20 5.20
CA LYS A 84 9.13 -16.21 6.26
C LYS A 84 10.26 -15.17 6.29
N SER A 85 11.49 -15.58 6.01
CA SER A 85 12.65 -14.69 6.01
C SER A 85 12.54 -13.64 4.90
N VAL A 86 12.10 -14.04 3.71
CA VAL A 86 11.85 -13.14 2.57
C VAL A 86 10.74 -12.13 2.92
N ILE A 87 9.64 -12.59 3.51
CA ILE A 87 8.54 -11.72 3.90
C ILE A 87 8.97 -10.69 4.97
N LEU A 88 9.73 -11.14 5.98
CA LEU A 88 10.23 -10.24 7.02
C LEU A 88 11.24 -9.22 6.48
N ASN A 89 12.07 -9.61 5.53
CA ASN A 89 12.99 -8.69 4.85
C ASN A 89 12.20 -7.61 4.08
N LEU A 90 11.22 -8.03 3.28
CA LEU A 90 10.35 -7.10 2.55
C LEU A 90 9.55 -6.18 3.48
N ALA A 91 9.21 -6.64 4.70
CA ALA A 91 8.55 -5.83 5.71
C ALA A 91 9.39 -4.63 6.18
N GLY A 92 10.72 -4.69 6.04
CA GLY A 92 11.62 -3.55 6.29
C GLY A 92 11.45 -2.39 5.30
N CYS A 93 10.67 -2.57 4.22
CA CYS A 93 10.39 -1.56 3.19
C CYS A 93 11.63 -1.01 2.44
N GLU A 94 12.79 -1.68 2.54
CA GLU A 94 14.00 -1.25 1.84
C GLU A 94 13.83 -1.33 0.31
N TRP A 95 13.07 -2.31 -0.18
CA TRP A 95 12.70 -2.44 -1.60
C TRP A 95 11.99 -1.18 -2.16
N ILE A 96 11.26 -0.42 -1.32
CA ILE A 96 10.62 0.83 -1.74
C ILE A 96 11.66 1.94 -1.92
N ARG A 97 12.68 1.98 -1.04
CA ARG A 97 13.78 2.96 -1.13
C ARG A 97 14.68 2.68 -2.33
N GLN A 98 14.90 1.39 -2.62
CA GLN A 98 15.67 0.92 -3.77
C GLN A 98 14.86 0.86 -5.06
N ILE A 99 13.60 1.28 -5.03
CA ILE A 99 12.68 1.31 -6.19
C ILE A 99 12.57 -0.07 -6.86
N GLN A 100 12.52 -1.13 -6.05
CA GLN A 100 12.35 -2.49 -6.53
C GLN A 100 10.86 -2.84 -6.59
N ASN A 101 10.52 -3.77 -7.48
CA ASN A 101 9.17 -4.30 -7.62
C ASN A 101 8.98 -5.59 -6.82
N ILE A 102 7.72 -5.99 -6.62
CA ILE A 102 7.35 -7.31 -6.08
C ILE A 102 6.40 -7.97 -7.05
N ILE A 103 6.72 -9.18 -7.47
CA ILE A 103 5.86 -9.99 -8.32
C ILE A 103 5.41 -11.22 -7.54
N ILE A 104 4.08 -11.39 -7.40
CA ILE A 104 3.47 -12.50 -6.67
C ILE A 104 2.65 -13.34 -7.65
N THR A 105 3.12 -14.54 -7.98
CA THR A 105 2.43 -15.46 -8.88
C THR A 105 1.85 -16.67 -8.16
N GLY A 106 0.91 -17.36 -8.79
CA GLY A 106 0.36 -18.62 -8.27
C GLY A 106 -1.13 -18.80 -8.50
N PRO A 107 -1.68 -20.00 -8.22
CA PRO A 107 -3.08 -20.34 -8.48
C PRO A 107 -4.09 -19.42 -7.79
N THR A 108 -5.35 -19.50 -8.24
CA THR A 108 -6.45 -18.76 -7.59
C THR A 108 -6.63 -19.21 -6.14
N GLY A 109 -6.85 -18.23 -5.24
CA GLY A 109 -7.18 -18.51 -3.84
C GLY A 109 -6.00 -18.76 -2.91
N VAL A 110 -4.74 -18.85 -3.39
CA VAL A 110 -3.55 -19.13 -2.56
C VAL A 110 -3.11 -17.99 -1.65
N GLY A 111 -3.70 -16.78 -1.81
CA GLY A 111 -3.40 -15.61 -0.96
C GLY A 111 -2.56 -14.51 -1.60
N LYS A 112 -2.39 -14.47 -2.93
CA LYS A 112 -1.64 -13.42 -3.64
C LYS A 112 -2.07 -11.99 -3.26
N THR A 113 -3.37 -11.71 -3.45
CA THR A 113 -3.95 -10.41 -3.10
C THR A 113 -3.81 -10.08 -1.62
N TYR A 114 -3.92 -11.09 -0.74
CA TYR A 114 -3.70 -10.91 0.69
C TYR A 114 -2.28 -10.44 0.98
N LEU A 115 -1.30 -11.15 0.42
CA LEU A 115 0.12 -10.81 0.60
C LEU A 115 0.45 -9.41 0.02
N ALA A 116 -0.06 -9.08 -1.18
CA ALA A 116 0.11 -7.74 -1.76
C ALA A 116 -0.49 -6.64 -0.86
N CYS A 117 -1.70 -6.86 -0.33
CA CYS A 117 -2.34 -5.92 0.59
C CYS A 117 -1.56 -5.81 1.92
N ALA A 118 -1.03 -6.91 2.46
CA ALA A 118 -0.23 -6.92 3.68
C ALA A 118 1.08 -6.14 3.49
N MET A 119 1.77 -6.29 2.35
CA MET A 119 2.96 -5.49 2.03
C MET A 119 2.64 -3.99 1.92
N ALA A 120 1.53 -3.63 1.27
CA ALA A 120 1.11 -2.23 1.16
C ALA A 120 0.66 -1.65 2.51
N ASN A 121 0.05 -2.45 3.40
CA ASN A 121 -0.28 -2.05 4.76
C ASN A 121 1.00 -1.69 5.53
N VAL A 122 2.02 -2.54 5.48
CA VAL A 122 3.32 -2.26 6.09
C VAL A 122 3.97 -1.03 5.49
N ALA A 123 3.91 -0.84 4.17
CA ALA A 123 4.40 0.37 3.52
C ALA A 123 3.71 1.63 4.08
N CYS A 124 2.38 1.61 4.26
CA CYS A 124 1.63 2.70 4.89
C CYS A 124 2.07 2.94 6.34
N ARG A 125 2.27 1.88 7.13
CA ARG A 125 2.78 1.97 8.52
C ARG A 125 4.17 2.59 8.59
N ASN A 126 4.99 2.40 7.57
CA ASN A 126 6.31 3.04 7.40
C ASN A 126 6.23 4.41 6.69
N GLY A 127 5.04 4.98 6.54
CA GLY A 127 4.84 6.34 6.00
C GLY A 127 4.86 6.45 4.48
N HIS A 128 4.93 5.33 3.74
CA HIS A 128 4.87 5.33 2.29
C HIS A 128 3.41 5.29 1.80
N SER A 129 3.10 6.08 0.76
CA SER A 129 1.76 6.02 0.15
C SER A 129 1.60 4.76 -0.69
N ALA A 130 0.44 4.12 -0.59
CA ALA A 130 0.08 2.98 -1.42
C ALA A 130 -1.22 3.23 -2.17
N LEU A 131 -1.43 2.51 -3.27
CA LEU A 131 -2.68 2.49 -4.03
C LEU A 131 -2.93 1.08 -4.59
N TYR A 132 -4.12 0.56 -4.34
CA TYR A 132 -4.54 -0.73 -4.86
C TYR A 132 -5.48 -0.56 -6.06
N MET A 133 -5.19 -1.27 -7.15
CA MET A 133 -6.04 -1.35 -8.34
C MET A 133 -6.06 -2.79 -8.87
N ARG A 134 -7.24 -3.28 -9.27
CA ARG A 134 -7.32 -4.50 -10.10
C ARG A 134 -7.10 -4.13 -11.55
N THR A 135 -6.36 -4.94 -12.30
CA THR A 135 -6.05 -4.68 -13.71
C THR A 135 -7.28 -4.31 -14.54
N PRO A 136 -8.40 -5.07 -14.54
CA PRO A 136 -9.55 -4.70 -15.35
C PRO A 136 -10.17 -3.35 -14.95
N ARG A 137 -10.14 -3.04 -13.63
CA ARG A 137 -10.69 -1.78 -13.14
C ARG A 137 -9.78 -0.59 -13.42
N LEU A 138 -8.47 -0.79 -13.39
CA LEU A 138 -7.47 0.19 -13.78
C LEU A 138 -7.71 0.60 -15.25
N LEU A 139 -7.73 -0.38 -16.14
CA LEU A 139 -7.90 -0.16 -17.58
C LEU A 139 -9.24 0.52 -17.89
N GLN A 140 -10.34 0.05 -17.29
CA GLN A 140 -11.66 0.69 -17.43
C GLN A 140 -11.64 2.17 -16.95
N GLN A 141 -10.98 2.47 -15.85
CA GLN A 141 -10.88 3.85 -15.36
C GLN A 141 -10.05 4.74 -16.30
N LEU A 142 -9.01 4.21 -16.94
CA LEU A 142 -8.22 4.96 -17.91
C LEU A 142 -9.04 5.27 -19.17
N VAL A 143 -9.85 4.32 -19.67
CA VAL A 143 -10.78 4.55 -20.78
C VAL A 143 -11.79 5.65 -20.45
N ILE A 144 -12.43 5.59 -19.27
CA ILE A 144 -13.37 6.63 -18.82
C ILE A 144 -12.68 7.98 -18.72
N ALA A 145 -11.48 8.01 -18.14
CA ALA A 145 -10.71 9.23 -17.92
C ALA A 145 -10.27 9.91 -19.22
N LYS A 146 -10.03 9.13 -20.28
CA LYS A 146 -9.77 9.67 -21.63
C LYS A 146 -11.02 10.34 -22.21
N ALA A 147 -12.21 9.77 -21.94
CA ALA A 147 -13.47 10.29 -22.44
C ALA A 147 -13.92 11.57 -21.71
N ASP A 148 -13.67 11.66 -20.40
CA ASP A 148 -14.11 12.80 -19.55
C ASP A 148 -13.00 13.85 -19.30
N GLY A 149 -11.79 13.68 -19.89
CA GLY A 149 -10.70 14.63 -19.79
C GLY A 149 -9.91 14.56 -18.46
N THR A 150 -10.15 13.57 -17.60
CA THR A 150 -9.45 13.42 -16.31
C THR A 150 -8.20 12.53 -16.38
N TYR A 151 -7.78 12.13 -17.58
CA TYR A 151 -6.67 11.19 -17.80
C TYR A 151 -5.39 11.60 -17.09
N VAL A 152 -4.94 12.84 -17.28
CA VAL A 152 -3.72 13.37 -16.64
C VAL A 152 -3.82 13.32 -15.10
N LYS A 153 -5.01 13.55 -14.54
CA LYS A 153 -5.22 13.49 -13.10
C LYS A 153 -5.07 12.06 -12.56
N ILE A 154 -5.58 11.07 -13.30
CA ILE A 154 -5.46 9.66 -12.92
C ILE A 154 -4.01 9.19 -13.07
N MET A 155 -3.35 9.48 -14.20
CA MET A 155 -1.94 9.15 -14.42
C MET A 155 -1.06 9.74 -13.33
N ASN A 156 -1.20 11.01 -13.01
CA ASN A 156 -0.49 11.64 -11.90
C ASN A 156 -0.74 10.99 -10.54
N LYS A 157 -1.95 10.49 -10.29
CA LYS A 157 -2.26 9.76 -9.06
C LYS A 157 -1.56 8.41 -9.02
N LEU A 158 -1.54 7.68 -10.14
CA LEU A 158 -0.84 6.40 -10.26
C LEU A 158 0.68 6.57 -10.13
N ALA A 159 1.24 7.56 -10.79
CA ALA A 159 2.68 7.86 -10.75
C ALA A 159 3.17 8.27 -9.35
N LYS A 160 2.38 9.06 -8.60
CA LYS A 160 2.76 9.57 -7.26
C LYS A 160 2.67 8.54 -6.13
N ALA A 161 1.94 7.44 -6.30
CA ALA A 161 1.85 6.40 -5.29
C ALA A 161 3.20 5.69 -5.14
N LYS A 162 3.82 5.73 -3.96
CA LYS A 162 5.12 5.08 -3.72
C LYS A 162 5.04 3.57 -3.94
N VAL A 163 3.89 2.96 -3.64
CA VAL A 163 3.59 1.56 -3.93
C VAL A 163 2.28 1.47 -4.69
N LEU A 164 2.29 1.00 -5.94
CA LEU A 164 1.09 0.67 -6.71
C LEU A 164 0.91 -0.84 -6.71
N ILE A 165 -0.28 -1.31 -6.31
CA ILE A 165 -0.65 -2.72 -6.49
C ILE A 165 -1.49 -2.82 -7.76
N ILE A 166 -1.02 -3.62 -8.72
CA ILE A 166 -1.76 -4.05 -9.91
C ILE A 166 -2.13 -5.53 -9.70
N ASP A 167 -3.37 -5.76 -9.26
CA ASP A 167 -3.86 -7.09 -8.88
C ASP A 167 -4.53 -7.79 -10.08
N ASP A 168 -4.33 -9.10 -10.18
CA ASP A 168 -4.92 -9.95 -11.22
C ASP A 168 -4.44 -9.60 -12.67
N LEU A 169 -3.13 -9.33 -12.88
CA LEU A 169 -2.57 -9.14 -14.23
C LEU A 169 -2.65 -10.46 -15.01
N GLY A 170 -3.00 -10.36 -16.32
CA GLY A 170 -3.11 -11.52 -17.22
C GLY A 170 -4.36 -12.38 -16.96
N LEU A 171 -5.39 -11.86 -16.30
CA LEU A 171 -6.66 -12.58 -16.09
C LEU A 171 -7.47 -12.73 -17.38
N ALA A 172 -7.33 -11.79 -18.31
CA ALA A 172 -7.94 -11.78 -19.63
C ALA A 172 -6.96 -11.16 -20.64
N PRO A 173 -7.10 -11.50 -21.94
CA PRO A 173 -6.33 -10.83 -22.98
C PRO A 173 -6.56 -9.32 -22.97
N LEU A 174 -5.50 -8.56 -23.25
CA LEU A 174 -5.57 -7.10 -23.31
C LEU A 174 -5.87 -6.64 -24.73
N ALA A 175 -6.75 -5.64 -24.89
CA ALA A 175 -6.94 -4.93 -26.14
C ALA A 175 -5.72 -4.03 -26.45
N ASP A 176 -5.52 -3.63 -27.72
CA ASP A 176 -4.36 -2.82 -28.15
C ASP A 176 -4.25 -1.49 -27.39
N SER A 177 -5.39 -0.84 -27.10
CA SER A 177 -5.42 0.38 -26.31
C SER A 177 -5.04 0.13 -24.84
N GLU A 178 -5.48 -1.01 -24.28
CA GLU A 178 -5.20 -1.39 -22.89
C GLU A 178 -3.73 -1.73 -22.68
N ARG A 179 -3.08 -2.36 -23.66
CA ARG A 179 -1.63 -2.64 -23.63
C ARG A 179 -0.83 -1.34 -23.54
N ARG A 180 -1.18 -0.37 -24.41
CA ARG A 180 -0.54 0.96 -24.39
C ARG A 180 -0.76 1.69 -23.07
N ASP A 181 -1.98 1.65 -22.56
CA ASP A 181 -2.32 2.28 -21.29
C ASP A 181 -1.54 1.65 -20.12
N LEU A 182 -1.41 0.33 -20.12
CA LEU A 182 -0.62 -0.38 -19.11
C LEU A 182 0.86 -0.03 -19.20
N LEU A 183 1.41 0.02 -20.43
CA LEU A 183 2.79 0.44 -20.66
C LEU A 183 3.03 1.85 -20.16
N GLU A 184 2.15 2.81 -20.45
CA GLU A 184 2.29 4.20 -20.02
C GLU A 184 2.26 4.31 -18.47
N VAL A 185 1.38 3.57 -17.79
CA VAL A 185 1.37 3.52 -16.33
C VAL A 185 2.68 2.99 -15.75
N ILE A 186 3.25 1.96 -16.37
CA ILE A 186 4.50 1.35 -15.91
C ILE A 186 5.69 2.27 -16.22
N GLU A 187 5.71 2.92 -17.37
CA GLU A 187 6.73 3.89 -17.79
C GLU A 187 6.82 5.06 -16.83
N ASP A 188 5.68 5.69 -16.51
CA ASP A 188 5.61 6.82 -15.56
C ASP A 188 6.12 6.47 -14.15
N ARG A 189 6.25 5.17 -13.84
CA ARG A 189 6.67 4.67 -12.54
C ARG A 189 8.08 4.08 -12.54
N TYR A 190 8.59 3.75 -13.70
CA TYR A 190 9.90 3.12 -13.85
C TYR A 190 11.00 3.99 -13.21
N GLU A 191 11.86 3.39 -12.39
CA GLU A 191 12.93 4.06 -11.62
C GLU A 191 12.49 5.22 -10.70
N LEU A 192 11.18 5.38 -10.44
CA LEU A 192 10.64 6.43 -9.58
C LEU A 192 9.85 5.88 -8.38
N CYS A 193 9.12 4.79 -8.59
CA CYS A 193 8.23 4.21 -7.60
C CYS A 193 8.09 2.69 -7.77
N SER A 194 7.88 1.98 -6.68
CA SER A 194 7.75 0.53 -6.66
C SER A 194 6.35 0.07 -7.07
N THR A 195 6.27 -1.08 -7.73
CA THR A 195 5.00 -1.70 -8.13
C THR A 195 4.91 -3.14 -7.60
N ILE A 196 3.77 -3.52 -7.05
CA ILE A 196 3.45 -4.90 -6.67
C ILE A 196 2.49 -5.45 -7.71
N ILE A 197 2.89 -6.52 -8.39
CA ILE A 197 2.04 -7.20 -9.36
C ILE A 197 1.59 -8.54 -8.78
N THR A 198 0.31 -8.85 -8.94
CA THR A 198 -0.17 -10.22 -8.72
C THR A 198 -0.69 -10.83 -10.01
N SER A 199 -0.40 -12.10 -10.25
CA SER A 199 -0.86 -12.82 -11.44
C SER A 199 -1.15 -14.29 -11.12
N GLN A 200 -2.10 -14.88 -11.86
CA GLN A 200 -2.30 -16.32 -11.85
C GLN A 200 -1.33 -17.02 -12.80
N LEU A 201 -0.86 -16.31 -13.81
CA LEU A 201 0.09 -16.81 -14.78
C LEU A 201 1.52 -16.74 -14.24
N PRO A 202 2.34 -17.76 -14.49
CA PRO A 202 3.78 -17.65 -14.34
C PRO A 202 4.33 -16.51 -15.21
N ILE A 203 5.47 -15.94 -14.83
CA ILE A 203 6.05 -14.78 -15.51
C ILE A 203 6.38 -15.12 -16.97
N ASP A 204 6.82 -16.33 -17.24
CA ASP A 204 7.18 -16.82 -18.58
C ASP A 204 6.02 -16.74 -19.59
N LEU A 205 4.77 -16.77 -19.09
CA LEU A 205 3.57 -16.66 -19.93
C LEU A 205 3.04 -15.22 -20.06
N TRP A 206 3.67 -14.24 -19.44
CA TRP A 206 3.18 -12.86 -19.50
C TRP A 206 3.37 -12.24 -20.87
N HIS A 207 4.46 -12.57 -21.57
CA HIS A 207 4.72 -12.11 -22.92
C HIS A 207 3.56 -12.45 -23.86
N ASP A 208 3.16 -13.72 -23.89
CA ASP A 208 2.04 -14.20 -24.71
C ASP A 208 0.71 -13.62 -24.25
N SER A 209 0.51 -13.46 -22.95
CA SER A 209 -0.72 -12.89 -22.38
C SER A 209 -0.90 -11.41 -22.70
N ILE A 210 0.18 -10.64 -22.83
CA ILE A 210 0.16 -9.25 -23.29
C ILE A 210 -0.18 -9.21 -24.78
N GLY A 211 0.37 -10.12 -25.59
CA GLY A 211 -0.05 -10.38 -26.97
C GLY A 211 0.45 -9.39 -28.02
N ASP A 212 1.37 -8.48 -27.68
CA ASP A 212 2.17 -7.64 -28.59
C ASP A 212 3.63 -7.75 -28.15
N PRO A 213 4.52 -8.29 -29.01
CA PRO A 213 5.91 -8.55 -28.60
C PRO A 213 6.66 -7.31 -28.13
N THR A 214 6.54 -6.20 -28.85
CA THR A 214 7.27 -4.96 -28.53
C THR A 214 6.81 -4.36 -27.20
N ILE A 215 5.49 -4.30 -27.00
CA ILE A 215 4.91 -3.79 -25.75
C ILE A 215 5.20 -4.75 -24.59
N ALA A 216 5.15 -6.06 -24.84
CA ALA A 216 5.45 -7.06 -23.82
C ALA A 216 6.89 -6.96 -23.34
N ASP A 217 7.85 -6.90 -24.26
CA ASP A 217 9.26 -6.71 -23.91
C ASP A 217 9.48 -5.45 -23.07
N ALA A 218 8.87 -4.33 -23.48
CA ALA A 218 8.99 -3.07 -22.77
C ALA A 218 8.39 -3.13 -21.34
N ILE A 219 7.23 -3.77 -21.17
CA ILE A 219 6.58 -3.95 -19.87
C ILE A 219 7.39 -4.88 -18.96
N LEU A 220 7.84 -6.02 -19.52
CA LEU A 220 8.56 -7.05 -18.77
C LEU A 220 9.93 -6.57 -18.33
N ASP A 221 10.66 -5.87 -19.18
CA ASP A 221 11.94 -5.28 -18.82
C ASP A 221 11.82 -4.39 -17.56
N ARG A 222 10.84 -3.50 -17.54
CA ARG A 222 10.63 -2.56 -16.43
C ARG A 222 10.09 -3.19 -15.15
N LEU A 223 9.29 -4.24 -15.28
CA LEU A 223 8.66 -4.87 -14.11
C LEU A 223 9.52 -5.97 -13.50
N VAL A 224 10.22 -6.77 -14.33
CA VAL A 224 10.78 -8.07 -13.93
C VAL A 224 12.26 -7.99 -13.58
N HIS A 225 13.01 -7.07 -14.22
CA HIS A 225 14.46 -6.99 -14.08
C HIS A 225 14.87 -6.69 -12.63
N ASN A 226 14.20 -5.76 -11.97
CA ASN A 226 14.50 -5.35 -10.58
C ASN A 226 13.33 -5.74 -9.63
N ALA A 227 12.93 -7.03 -9.63
CA ALA A 227 11.79 -7.48 -8.86
C ALA A 227 12.10 -8.64 -7.93
N HIS A 228 11.55 -8.58 -6.72
CA HIS A 228 11.42 -9.74 -5.83
C HIS A 228 10.29 -10.66 -6.33
N LYS A 229 10.61 -11.88 -6.69
CA LYS A 229 9.67 -12.85 -7.26
C LYS A 229 9.22 -13.85 -6.19
N ILE A 230 7.92 -13.90 -5.92
CA ILE A 230 7.31 -14.79 -4.93
C ILE A 230 6.31 -15.69 -5.66
N THR A 231 6.58 -16.99 -5.69
CA THR A 231 5.68 -17.97 -6.31
C THR A 231 4.92 -18.73 -5.25
N LEU A 232 3.62 -18.48 -5.15
CA LEU A 232 2.73 -19.18 -4.22
C LEU A 232 2.22 -20.48 -4.83
N LYS A 233 2.19 -21.53 -4.03
CA LYS A 233 1.74 -22.88 -4.41
C LYS A 233 0.59 -23.33 -3.51
N GLY A 234 -0.04 -24.46 -3.84
CA GLY A 234 -1.05 -25.12 -3.00
C GLY A 234 -2.48 -24.73 -3.32
N GLY A 235 -3.40 -25.16 -2.46
CA GLY A 235 -4.84 -25.04 -2.65
C GLY A 235 -5.43 -23.71 -2.17
N SER A 236 -6.70 -23.48 -2.49
CA SER A 236 -7.41 -22.25 -2.11
C SER A 236 -7.54 -22.10 -0.59
N MET A 237 -7.17 -20.93 -0.08
CA MET A 237 -7.36 -20.51 1.32
C MET A 237 -8.80 -20.04 1.61
N ARG A 238 -9.64 -19.86 0.57
CA ARG A 238 -11.03 -19.43 0.71
C ARG A 238 -11.98 -20.54 1.11
N ARG A 239 -11.55 -21.81 1.01
CA ARG A 239 -12.36 -22.95 1.49
C ARG A 239 -12.42 -22.87 3.01
N LYS A 240 -13.57 -22.45 3.56
CA LYS A 240 -13.91 -22.72 4.95
C LYS A 240 -13.83 -24.25 5.14
N LYS A 241 -13.15 -24.72 6.19
CA LYS A 241 -13.38 -26.06 6.67
C LYS A 241 -14.88 -26.16 7.02
N ILE A 242 -15.60 -26.97 6.26
CA ILE A 242 -16.92 -27.46 6.65
C ILE A 242 -16.68 -28.39 7.84
#